data_3b0b168a74eb7ccacece71132a13253f
#
_entry.id   3b0b168a74eb7ccacece71132a13253f
#
_cell.length_a   1.000
_cell.length_b   1.000
_cell.length_c   1.000
_cell.angle_alpha   90.00
_cell.angle_beta   90.00
_cell.angle_gamma   90.00
#
_symmetry.space_group_name_H-M   'P 1'
#
loop_
_entity.id
_entity.type
_entity.pdbx_description
1 polymer ?
#
loop_
_entity_poly.entity_id
_entity_poly.type
_entity_poly.pdbx_seq_one_letter_code
_entity_poly.pdbx_strand_id
1 'polypeptide(L)'
;MNLQANTFLQNGKYRVLYVLGQGGFGITYLVQHTLLDKKYAIKEFFPKDFCNRDSSDASISIATQSNTALVETLRNKFIKEARKISTLDHPGIVKIHDIFEENGTAYYVMDYIEGTSLDKFVKANGAMEPVTAIELIHKVGDSLRYIHSLRMNHLDVKPSNIMLRKANNEPILIDFGLAKQYDDQGQQTSTTPSGISRGYAAIEQYRQGGVSSFTPQTDIYSLGATLLYMLTGNVPPEP
;
A
#
# COMPACT_ATOMS: atom_id res chain seq x y z
N MET A 1 -12.38 -13.34 10.05
CA MET A 1 -11.74 -12.03 10.01
C MET A 1 -11.90 -11.29 8.67
N ASN A 2 -11.86 -11.97 7.52
CA ASN A 2 -11.99 -11.36 6.20
C ASN A 2 -13.46 -11.34 5.74
N LEU A 3 -13.81 -10.40 4.85
CA LEU A 3 -15.09 -10.47 4.14
C LEU A 3 -15.16 -11.77 3.36
N GLN A 4 -16.32 -12.40 3.38
CA GLN A 4 -16.56 -13.64 2.67
C GLN A 4 -16.72 -13.38 1.16
N ALA A 5 -16.39 -14.38 0.34
CA ALA A 5 -16.75 -14.33 -1.09
C ALA A 5 -18.26 -14.09 -1.26
N ASN A 6 -18.60 -13.29 -2.27
CA ASN A 6 -19.97 -12.84 -2.56
C ASN A 6 -20.55 -11.84 -1.54
N THR A 7 -19.78 -11.32 -0.59
CA THR A 7 -20.21 -10.13 0.17
C THR A 7 -20.35 -8.95 -0.80
N PHE A 8 -21.41 -8.19 -0.67
CA PHE A 8 -21.64 -6.98 -1.44
C PHE A 8 -21.26 -5.74 -0.62
N LEU A 9 -20.63 -4.77 -1.28
CA LEU A 9 -20.24 -3.50 -0.70
C LEU A 9 -20.86 -2.34 -1.50
N GLN A 10 -20.99 -1.19 -0.85
CA GLN A 10 -21.53 0.04 -1.43
C GLN A 10 -22.89 -0.19 -2.13
N ASN A 11 -23.87 -0.68 -1.36
CA ASN A 11 -25.23 -0.98 -1.84
C ASN A 11 -25.26 -1.92 -3.08
N GLY A 12 -24.42 -2.93 -3.09
CA GLY A 12 -24.38 -3.93 -4.17
C GLY A 12 -23.50 -3.55 -5.37
N LYS A 13 -22.81 -2.39 -5.33
CA LYS A 13 -21.96 -1.93 -6.43
C LYS A 13 -20.75 -2.83 -6.67
N TYR A 14 -20.16 -3.35 -5.58
CA TYR A 14 -18.98 -4.23 -5.64
C TYR A 14 -19.28 -5.58 -4.97
N ARG A 15 -18.98 -6.66 -5.67
CA ARG A 15 -19.03 -8.03 -5.15
C ARG A 15 -17.64 -8.51 -4.83
N VAL A 16 -17.38 -8.90 -3.59
CA VAL A 16 -16.11 -9.50 -3.15
C VAL A 16 -15.94 -10.87 -3.81
N LEU A 17 -14.78 -11.11 -4.43
CA LEU A 17 -14.42 -12.38 -5.01
C LEU A 17 -13.53 -13.19 -4.08
N TYR A 18 -12.38 -12.64 -3.71
CA TYR A 18 -11.44 -13.24 -2.76
C TYR A 18 -10.42 -12.22 -2.23
N VAL A 19 -9.69 -12.61 -1.19
CA VAL A 19 -8.60 -11.82 -0.60
C VAL A 19 -7.36 -11.87 -1.49
N LEU A 20 -6.80 -10.71 -1.86
CA LEU A 20 -5.53 -10.58 -2.56
C LEU A 20 -4.35 -10.56 -1.60
N GLY A 21 -4.52 -9.94 -0.43
CA GLY A 21 -3.49 -9.84 0.60
C GLY A 21 -4.00 -9.22 1.89
N GLN A 22 -3.24 -9.42 2.97
CA GLN A 22 -3.53 -8.85 4.28
C GLN A 22 -2.24 -8.33 4.91
N GLY A 23 -2.28 -7.10 5.37
CA GLY A 23 -1.22 -6.45 6.15
C GLY A 23 -1.63 -6.16 7.58
N GLY A 24 -0.78 -5.45 8.32
CA GLY A 24 -1.05 -5.06 9.71
C GLY A 24 -2.25 -4.11 9.88
N PHE A 25 -2.49 -3.26 8.90
CA PHE A 25 -3.50 -2.19 8.95
C PHE A 25 -4.62 -2.33 7.92
N GLY A 26 -4.60 -3.38 7.10
CA GLY A 26 -5.64 -3.50 6.07
C GLY A 26 -5.66 -4.83 5.35
N ILE A 27 -6.77 -5.06 4.69
CA ILE A 27 -7.04 -6.24 3.86
C ILE A 27 -7.37 -5.76 2.45
N THR A 28 -6.76 -6.40 1.46
CA THR A 28 -7.04 -6.09 0.05
C THR A 28 -7.80 -7.23 -0.59
N TYR A 29 -8.91 -6.90 -1.22
CA TYR A 29 -9.80 -7.85 -1.89
C TYR A 29 -9.82 -7.64 -3.40
N LEU A 30 -9.91 -8.72 -4.17
CA LEU A 30 -10.40 -8.64 -5.54
C LEU A 30 -11.92 -8.52 -5.50
N VAL A 31 -12.45 -7.56 -6.23
CA VAL A 31 -13.90 -7.35 -6.37
C VAL A 31 -14.30 -7.22 -7.83
N GLN A 32 -15.58 -7.47 -8.10
CA GLN A 32 -16.20 -7.21 -9.39
C GLN A 32 -17.23 -6.10 -9.23
N HIS A 33 -17.15 -5.08 -10.08
CA HIS A 33 -18.19 -4.06 -10.18
C HIS A 33 -19.41 -4.67 -10.88
N THR A 34 -20.54 -4.74 -10.20
CA THR A 34 -21.70 -5.51 -10.62
C THR A 34 -22.33 -5.04 -11.94
N LEU A 35 -22.32 -3.72 -12.21
CA LEU A 35 -22.89 -3.16 -13.44
C LEU A 35 -21.87 -3.07 -14.59
N LEU A 36 -20.59 -2.82 -14.31
CA LEU A 36 -19.56 -2.67 -15.34
C LEU A 36 -18.89 -3.99 -15.73
N ASP A 37 -19.12 -5.04 -14.93
CA ASP A 37 -18.45 -6.35 -15.06
C ASP A 37 -16.90 -6.25 -15.07
N LYS A 38 -16.38 -5.19 -14.44
CA LYS A 38 -14.94 -4.90 -14.36
C LYS A 38 -14.39 -5.27 -13.00
N LYS A 39 -13.18 -5.82 -12.96
CA LYS A 39 -12.46 -6.14 -11.73
C LYS A 39 -11.73 -4.92 -11.18
N TYR A 40 -11.77 -4.78 -9.85
CA TYR A 40 -11.04 -3.79 -9.08
C TYR A 40 -10.39 -4.44 -7.87
N ALA A 41 -9.43 -3.76 -7.27
CA ALA A 41 -8.95 -4.08 -5.94
C ALA A 41 -9.59 -3.11 -4.94
N ILE A 42 -10.09 -3.62 -3.82
CA ILE A 42 -10.57 -2.79 -2.70
C ILE A 42 -9.66 -3.03 -1.51
N LYS A 43 -9.11 -1.95 -0.96
CA LYS A 43 -8.39 -2.00 0.31
C LYS A 43 -9.30 -1.53 1.42
N GLU A 44 -9.43 -2.35 2.45
CA GLU A 44 -10.16 -2.11 3.67
C GLU A 44 -9.21 -1.69 4.78
N PHE A 45 -9.55 -0.65 5.53
CA PHE A 45 -8.87 -0.33 6.77
C PHE A 45 -9.26 -1.37 7.84
N PHE A 46 -8.31 -2.19 8.26
CA PHE A 46 -8.52 -3.23 9.27
C PHE A 46 -7.26 -3.40 10.13
N PRO A 47 -7.09 -2.58 11.17
CA PRO A 47 -5.98 -2.71 12.11
C PRO A 47 -6.24 -3.93 13.02
N LYS A 48 -5.73 -5.08 12.62
CA LYS A 48 -6.02 -6.41 13.18
C LYS A 48 -5.76 -6.53 14.70
N ASP A 49 -4.85 -5.72 15.23
CA ASP A 49 -4.48 -5.76 16.66
C ASP A 49 -5.48 -4.97 17.52
N PHE A 50 -6.37 -4.18 16.91
CA PHE A 50 -7.33 -3.31 17.60
C PHE A 50 -8.78 -3.57 17.24
N CYS A 51 -9.04 -4.36 16.19
CA CYS A 51 -10.38 -4.55 15.66
C CYS A 51 -10.74 -6.03 15.51
N ASN A 52 -12.01 -6.32 15.74
CA ASN A 52 -12.62 -7.60 15.45
C ASN A 52 -13.72 -7.42 14.41
N ARG A 53 -13.93 -8.44 13.57
CA ARG A 53 -15.06 -8.48 12.63
C ARG A 53 -16.14 -9.38 13.19
N ASP A 54 -17.39 -8.90 13.16
CA ASP A 54 -18.55 -9.75 13.39
C ASP A 54 -18.75 -10.70 12.19
N SER A 55 -19.02 -11.96 12.49
CA SER A 55 -19.23 -12.99 11.46
C SER A 55 -20.63 -12.94 10.83
N SER A 56 -21.58 -12.27 11.48
CA SER A 56 -22.98 -12.25 11.07
C SER A 56 -23.30 -11.14 10.06
N ASP A 57 -22.70 -9.94 10.24
CA ASP A 57 -23.03 -8.75 9.45
C ASP A 57 -21.84 -8.06 8.81
N ALA A 58 -20.65 -8.65 8.92
CA ALA A 58 -19.39 -8.12 8.42
C ALA A 58 -18.91 -6.81 9.09
N SER A 59 -19.62 -6.31 10.10
CA SER A 59 -19.25 -5.08 10.81
C SER A 59 -17.94 -5.24 11.58
N ILE A 60 -17.24 -4.13 11.76
CA ILE A 60 -16.01 -4.07 12.55
C ILE A 60 -16.30 -3.38 13.88
N SER A 61 -15.91 -4.06 14.95
CA SER A 61 -15.93 -3.52 16.30
C SER A 61 -14.50 -3.32 16.83
N ILE A 62 -14.33 -2.28 17.64
CA ILE A 62 -13.04 -2.01 18.30
C ILE A 62 -12.93 -2.90 19.52
N ALA A 63 -11.82 -3.60 19.66
CA ALA A 63 -11.62 -4.63 20.70
C ALA A 63 -11.68 -4.04 22.12
N THR A 64 -11.26 -2.79 22.33
CA THR A 64 -11.24 -2.11 23.63
C THR A 64 -11.59 -0.64 23.50
N GLN A 65 -12.42 -0.10 24.37
CA GLN A 65 -12.82 1.33 24.36
C GLN A 65 -11.62 2.29 24.42
N SER A 66 -10.55 1.93 25.10
CA SER A 66 -9.33 2.75 25.17
C SER A 66 -8.66 2.96 23.82
N ASN A 67 -8.91 2.10 22.83
CA ASN A 67 -8.32 2.18 21.49
C ASN A 67 -9.19 2.98 20.49
N THR A 68 -10.39 3.41 20.87
CA THR A 68 -11.34 4.08 19.97
C THR A 68 -10.73 5.32 19.32
N ALA A 69 -10.17 6.24 20.11
CA ALA A 69 -9.55 7.46 19.57
C ALA A 69 -8.36 7.17 18.65
N LEU A 70 -7.56 6.15 18.96
CA LEU A 70 -6.44 5.73 18.12
C LEU A 70 -6.94 5.16 16.78
N VAL A 71 -7.91 4.24 16.82
CA VAL A 71 -8.47 3.62 15.61
C VAL A 71 -9.14 4.66 14.71
N GLU A 72 -9.90 5.60 15.28
CA GLU A 72 -10.50 6.71 14.52
C GLU A 72 -9.43 7.60 13.88
N THR A 73 -8.37 7.94 14.61
CA THR A 73 -7.24 8.70 14.06
C THR A 73 -6.60 7.97 12.88
N LEU A 74 -6.34 6.68 13.02
CA LEU A 74 -5.75 5.85 11.95
C LEU A 74 -6.70 5.72 10.74
N ARG A 75 -8.01 5.57 10.97
CA ARG A 75 -9.01 5.54 9.90
C ARG A 75 -9.06 6.86 9.13
N ASN A 76 -9.07 7.99 9.83
CA ASN A 76 -9.05 9.30 9.20
C ASN A 76 -7.78 9.54 8.36
N LYS A 77 -6.62 9.06 8.85
CA LYS A 77 -5.37 9.07 8.07
C LYS A 77 -5.49 8.22 6.80
N PHE A 78 -6.02 7.01 6.90
CA PHE A 78 -6.25 6.13 5.77
C PHE A 78 -7.11 6.81 4.69
N ILE A 79 -8.20 7.47 5.06
CA ILE A 79 -9.07 8.22 4.15
C ILE A 79 -8.32 9.42 3.54
N LYS A 80 -7.64 10.23 4.38
CA LYS A 80 -6.88 11.43 3.94
C LYS A 80 -5.83 11.05 2.89
N GLU A 81 -5.15 9.95 3.08
CA GLU A 81 -4.13 9.48 2.17
C GLU A 81 -4.72 8.92 0.87
N ALA A 82 -5.75 8.09 0.95
CA ALA A 82 -6.45 7.63 -0.25
C ALA A 82 -6.92 8.81 -1.11
N ARG A 83 -7.40 9.90 -0.49
CA ARG A 83 -7.74 11.15 -1.18
C ARG A 83 -6.53 11.80 -1.85
N LYS A 84 -5.37 11.85 -1.19
CA LYS A 84 -4.14 12.38 -1.81
C LYS A 84 -3.70 11.55 -3.01
N ILE A 85 -3.68 10.21 -2.86
CA ILE A 85 -3.29 9.31 -3.96
C ILE A 85 -4.28 9.39 -5.11
N SER A 86 -5.58 9.59 -4.86
CA SER A 86 -6.59 9.70 -5.93
C SER A 86 -6.40 10.90 -6.85
N THR A 87 -5.63 11.92 -6.44
CA THR A 87 -5.29 13.07 -7.28
C THR A 87 -4.09 12.81 -8.20
N LEU A 88 -3.38 11.69 -8.02
CA LEU A 88 -2.24 11.34 -8.85
C LEU A 88 -2.69 10.79 -10.21
N ASP A 89 -2.05 11.25 -11.27
CA ASP A 89 -2.29 10.77 -12.63
C ASP A 89 -0.95 10.47 -13.30
N HIS A 90 -0.50 9.22 -13.14
CA HIS A 90 0.76 8.73 -13.71
C HIS A 90 0.64 7.24 -14.05
N PRO A 91 1.07 6.79 -15.25
CA PRO A 91 0.90 5.40 -15.69
C PRO A 91 1.58 4.35 -14.81
N GLY A 92 2.66 4.72 -14.11
CA GLY A 92 3.38 3.87 -13.16
C GLY A 92 2.86 3.92 -11.72
N ILE A 93 1.69 4.52 -11.47
CA ILE A 93 1.07 4.61 -10.14
C ILE A 93 -0.35 4.04 -10.20
N VAL A 94 -0.73 3.26 -9.19
CA VAL A 94 -2.09 2.72 -9.10
C VAL A 94 -3.11 3.86 -8.98
N LYS A 95 -4.18 3.79 -9.76
CA LYS A 95 -5.26 4.79 -9.73
C LYS A 95 -6.33 4.41 -8.71
N ILE A 96 -6.71 5.35 -7.84
CA ILE A 96 -7.85 5.22 -6.94
C ILE A 96 -9.09 5.81 -7.60
N HIS A 97 -10.19 5.07 -7.56
CA HIS A 97 -11.45 5.44 -8.23
C HIS A 97 -12.54 5.88 -7.28
N ASP A 98 -12.54 5.37 -6.04
CA ASP A 98 -13.61 5.63 -5.08
C ASP A 98 -13.11 5.45 -3.65
N ILE A 99 -13.75 6.14 -2.70
CA ILE A 99 -13.48 6.02 -1.26
C ILE A 99 -14.84 6.06 -0.57
N PHE A 100 -15.12 5.09 0.30
CA PHE A 100 -16.38 5.03 1.02
C PHE A 100 -16.21 4.44 2.43
N GLU A 101 -17.19 4.68 3.28
CA GLU A 101 -17.26 4.12 4.63
C GLU A 101 -18.48 3.19 4.71
N GLU A 102 -18.27 2.00 5.25
CA GLU A 102 -19.27 0.97 5.46
C GLU A 102 -18.78 -0.02 6.51
N ASN A 103 -19.62 -0.84 7.12
CA ASN A 103 -19.27 -1.89 8.10
C ASN A 103 -18.42 -1.36 9.28
N GLY A 104 -18.57 -0.08 9.67
CA GLY A 104 -17.76 0.53 10.74
C GLY A 104 -16.31 0.84 10.37
N THR A 105 -15.95 0.77 9.08
CA THR A 105 -14.60 1.02 8.58
C THR A 105 -14.59 1.86 7.30
N ALA A 106 -13.41 2.02 6.70
CA ALA A 106 -13.23 2.74 5.46
C ALA A 106 -12.62 1.84 4.39
N TYR A 107 -12.97 2.11 3.15
CA TYR A 107 -12.51 1.40 1.97
C TYR A 107 -12.04 2.38 0.91
N TYR A 108 -11.07 1.98 0.10
CA TYR A 108 -10.85 2.63 -1.20
C TYR A 108 -10.75 1.61 -2.32
N VAL A 109 -11.25 2.02 -3.48
CA VAL A 109 -11.29 1.22 -4.70
C VAL A 109 -10.18 1.67 -5.63
N MET A 110 -9.37 0.76 -6.10
CA MET A 110 -8.25 1.03 -7.00
C MET A 110 -8.23 0.06 -8.19
N ASP A 111 -7.44 0.38 -9.19
CA ASP A 111 -7.24 -0.54 -10.31
C ASP A 111 -6.77 -1.91 -9.79
N TYR A 112 -7.37 -2.96 -10.33
CA TYR A 112 -6.81 -4.29 -10.21
C TYR A 112 -5.72 -4.46 -11.27
N ILE A 113 -4.47 -4.62 -10.82
CA ILE A 113 -3.35 -4.86 -11.71
C ILE A 113 -3.23 -6.37 -11.93
N GLU A 114 -3.66 -6.82 -13.13
CA GLU A 114 -3.43 -8.21 -13.51
C GLU A 114 -1.92 -8.41 -13.74
N GLY A 115 -1.31 -9.18 -12.86
CA GLY A 115 0.14 -9.37 -12.85
C GLY A 115 0.65 -10.00 -11.57
N THR A 116 1.93 -9.84 -11.32
CA THR A 116 2.60 -10.34 -10.12
C THR A 116 3.42 -9.24 -9.46
N SER A 117 3.59 -9.29 -8.14
CA SER A 117 4.51 -8.36 -7.48
C SER A 117 5.96 -8.72 -7.82
N LEU A 118 6.83 -7.71 -7.84
CA LEU A 118 8.24 -7.87 -8.16
C LEU A 118 8.94 -8.87 -7.22
N ASP A 119 8.54 -8.92 -5.94
CA ASP A 119 9.09 -9.89 -4.99
C ASP A 119 8.71 -11.35 -5.36
N LYS A 120 7.46 -11.58 -5.76
CA LYS A 120 7.01 -12.90 -6.23
C LYS A 120 7.69 -13.27 -7.54
N PHE A 121 7.88 -12.29 -8.42
CA PHE A 121 8.57 -12.51 -9.68
C PHE A 121 10.03 -12.97 -9.45
N VAL A 122 10.79 -12.25 -8.63
CA VAL A 122 12.17 -12.59 -8.30
C VAL A 122 12.25 -13.92 -7.54
N LYS A 123 11.35 -14.19 -6.59
CA LYS A 123 11.30 -15.48 -5.89
C LYS A 123 11.06 -16.67 -6.81
N ALA A 124 10.26 -16.49 -7.85
CA ALA A 124 9.92 -17.55 -8.79
C ALA A 124 11.00 -17.78 -9.87
N ASN A 125 11.70 -16.71 -10.30
CA ASN A 125 12.60 -16.75 -11.45
C ASN A 125 14.08 -16.58 -11.08
N GLY A 126 14.41 -16.25 -9.83
CA GLY A 126 15.75 -15.88 -9.39
C GLY A 126 16.09 -14.41 -9.65
N ALA A 127 17.36 -14.08 -9.46
CA ALA A 127 17.90 -12.75 -9.74
C ALA A 127 17.63 -12.32 -11.18
N MET A 128 17.33 -11.04 -11.38
CA MET A 128 17.04 -10.50 -12.69
C MET A 128 18.31 -10.17 -13.47
N GLU A 129 18.21 -10.23 -14.78
CA GLU A 129 19.27 -9.76 -15.67
C GLU A 129 19.47 -8.25 -15.45
N PRO A 130 20.74 -7.75 -15.35
CA PRO A 130 21.02 -6.37 -14.95
C PRO A 130 20.36 -5.29 -15.82
N VAL A 131 20.33 -5.47 -17.14
CA VAL A 131 19.73 -4.49 -18.06
C VAL A 131 18.23 -4.37 -17.79
N THR A 132 17.55 -5.51 -17.66
CA THR A 132 16.10 -5.56 -17.33
C THR A 132 15.81 -4.93 -15.97
N ALA A 133 16.66 -5.21 -14.97
CA ALA A 133 16.50 -4.61 -13.63
C ALA A 133 16.65 -3.09 -13.66
N ILE A 134 17.65 -2.57 -14.39
CA ILE A 134 17.87 -1.13 -14.55
C ILE A 134 16.70 -0.46 -15.28
N GLU A 135 16.19 -1.04 -16.36
CA GLU A 135 15.03 -0.51 -17.07
C GLU A 135 13.79 -0.40 -16.18
N LEU A 136 13.50 -1.44 -15.39
CA LEU A 136 12.39 -1.41 -14.45
C LEU A 136 12.58 -0.36 -13.36
N ILE A 137 13.78 -0.25 -12.79
CA ILE A 137 14.08 0.74 -11.75
C ILE A 137 13.98 2.17 -12.29
N HIS A 138 14.38 2.42 -13.53
CA HIS A 138 14.18 3.72 -14.17
C HIS A 138 12.70 4.11 -14.24
N LYS A 139 11.83 3.19 -14.64
CA LYS A 139 10.38 3.44 -14.71
C LYS A 139 9.76 3.68 -13.32
N VAL A 140 10.20 2.94 -12.30
CA VAL A 140 9.81 3.20 -10.91
C VAL A 140 10.33 4.57 -10.45
N GLY A 141 11.57 4.91 -10.80
CA GLY A 141 12.18 6.21 -10.52
C GLY A 141 11.39 7.37 -11.15
N ASP A 142 10.87 7.20 -12.37
CA ASP A 142 10.00 8.20 -13.01
C ASP A 142 8.70 8.42 -12.23
N SER A 143 8.10 7.34 -11.71
CA SER A 143 6.91 7.42 -10.84
C SER A 143 7.23 8.17 -9.54
N LEU A 144 8.40 7.90 -8.94
CA LEU A 144 8.86 8.61 -7.73
C LEU A 144 9.14 10.08 -8.03
N ARG A 145 9.80 10.39 -9.14
CA ARG A 145 10.05 11.78 -9.57
C ARG A 145 8.75 12.57 -9.70
N TYR A 146 7.70 11.94 -10.23
CA TYR A 146 6.38 12.57 -10.35
C TYR A 146 5.80 12.91 -8.98
N ILE A 147 5.73 11.96 -8.02
CA ILE A 147 5.19 12.26 -6.69
C ILE A 147 6.05 13.24 -5.89
N HIS A 148 7.38 13.19 -6.04
CA HIS A 148 8.30 14.15 -5.41
C HIS A 148 8.08 15.57 -5.93
N SER A 149 7.76 15.76 -7.22
CA SER A 149 7.39 17.07 -7.78
C SER A 149 6.12 17.66 -7.14
N LEU A 150 5.25 16.79 -6.60
CA LEU A 150 4.05 17.15 -5.84
C LEU A 150 4.29 17.24 -4.32
N ARG A 151 5.56 17.24 -3.89
CA ARG A 151 5.98 17.23 -2.47
C ARG A 151 5.42 16.06 -1.68
N MET A 152 5.30 14.92 -2.33
CA MET A 152 4.87 13.65 -1.72
C MET A 152 6.03 12.65 -1.73
N ASN A 153 6.12 11.83 -0.69
CA ASN A 153 7.03 10.69 -0.63
C ASN A 153 6.22 9.40 -0.53
N HIS A 154 6.75 8.30 -1.07
CA HIS A 154 6.10 6.99 -1.02
C HIS A 154 6.32 6.31 0.34
N LEU A 155 7.54 6.37 0.87
CA LEU A 155 8.01 5.88 2.18
C LEU A 155 7.91 4.36 2.41
N ASP A 156 7.51 3.59 1.41
CA ASP A 156 7.47 2.12 1.48
C ASP A 156 7.77 1.48 0.12
N VAL A 157 8.78 2.03 -0.59
CA VAL A 157 9.24 1.44 -1.86
C VAL A 157 9.94 0.12 -1.55
N LYS A 158 9.39 -0.97 -2.10
CA LYS A 158 9.93 -2.34 -1.95
C LYS A 158 9.35 -3.25 -3.02
N PRO A 159 9.95 -4.42 -3.29
CA PRO A 159 9.50 -5.32 -4.34
C PRO A 159 8.03 -5.78 -4.21
N SER A 160 7.50 -5.93 -3.00
CA SER A 160 6.10 -6.33 -2.81
C SER A 160 5.09 -5.22 -3.15
N ASN A 161 5.53 -3.95 -3.17
CA ASN A 161 4.71 -2.78 -3.51
C ASN A 161 4.90 -2.31 -4.97
N ILE A 162 5.58 -3.12 -5.79
CA ILE A 162 5.73 -2.90 -7.23
C ILE A 162 5.07 -4.08 -7.94
N MET A 163 3.97 -3.82 -8.65
CA MET A 163 3.29 -4.82 -9.48
C MET A 163 3.84 -4.78 -10.89
N LEU A 164 4.20 -5.92 -11.45
CA LEU A 164 4.52 -6.08 -12.86
C LEU A 164 3.25 -6.46 -13.60
N ARG A 165 2.80 -5.61 -14.52
CA ARG A 165 1.61 -5.85 -15.33
C ARG A 165 1.83 -7.04 -16.27
N LYS A 166 0.91 -8.00 -16.27
CA LYS A 166 1.02 -9.23 -17.08
C LYS A 166 1.18 -8.98 -18.58
N ALA A 167 0.57 -7.91 -19.10
CA ALA A 167 0.55 -7.65 -20.53
C ALA A 167 1.91 -7.22 -21.11
N ASN A 168 2.74 -6.52 -20.31
CA ASN A 168 3.95 -5.86 -20.83
C ASN A 168 5.08 -5.71 -19.78
N ASN A 169 4.94 -6.31 -18.62
CA ASN A 169 5.87 -6.18 -17.47
C ASN A 169 6.09 -4.73 -16.99
N GLU A 170 5.18 -3.80 -17.31
CA GLU A 170 5.28 -2.44 -16.80
C GLU A 170 5.13 -2.41 -15.28
N PRO A 171 6.05 -1.73 -14.55
CA PRO A 171 5.98 -1.62 -13.11
C PRO A 171 4.95 -0.57 -12.71
N ILE A 172 4.09 -0.94 -11.75
CA ILE A 172 3.09 -0.08 -11.14
C ILE A 172 3.35 -0.01 -9.65
N LEU A 173 3.62 1.19 -9.13
CA LEU A 173 3.68 1.44 -7.69
C LEU A 173 2.29 1.33 -7.08
N ILE A 174 2.20 0.52 -6.05
CA ILE A 174 1.01 0.34 -5.23
C ILE A 174 1.37 0.62 -3.77
N ASP A 175 0.35 0.80 -2.95
CA ASP A 175 0.48 0.76 -1.49
C ASP A 175 1.49 1.76 -0.91
N PHE A 176 1.17 3.05 -1.04
CA PHE A 176 1.92 4.12 -0.38
C PHE A 176 1.97 3.87 1.14
N GLY A 177 3.06 4.22 1.79
CA GLY A 177 3.30 3.91 3.20
C GLY A 177 2.38 4.64 4.17
N LEU A 178 1.12 4.24 4.19
CA LEU A 178 -0.02 4.85 4.90
C LEU A 178 0.21 5.13 6.39
N ALA A 179 1.02 4.32 7.02
CA ALA A 179 1.27 4.41 8.46
C ALA A 179 2.38 5.41 8.84
N LYS A 180 3.07 6.00 7.85
CA LYS A 180 4.32 6.75 8.09
C LYS A 180 4.21 8.24 7.71
N GLN A 181 3.01 8.81 7.69
CA GLN A 181 2.85 10.21 7.30
C GLN A 181 3.05 11.19 8.44
N TYR A 182 3.59 12.35 8.06
CA TYR A 182 3.67 13.55 8.88
C TYR A 182 2.38 14.35 8.76
N ASP A 183 2.04 15.08 9.81
CA ASP A 183 0.99 16.09 9.75
C ASP A 183 1.41 17.27 8.86
N ASP A 184 0.51 18.22 8.68
CA ASP A 184 0.76 19.43 7.87
C ASP A 184 1.86 20.34 8.49
N GLN A 185 2.33 20.02 9.72
CA GLN A 185 3.42 20.69 10.42
C GLN A 185 4.74 19.90 10.35
N GLY A 186 4.79 18.79 9.61
CA GLY A 186 5.98 17.94 9.46
C GLY A 186 6.29 17.06 10.67
N GLN A 187 5.33 16.86 11.59
CA GLN A 187 5.53 15.99 12.75
C GLN A 187 5.07 14.57 12.46
N GLN A 188 5.86 13.59 12.89
CA GLN A 188 5.51 12.18 12.73
C GLN A 188 4.27 11.85 13.54
N THR A 189 3.21 11.44 12.86
CA THR A 189 1.91 11.16 13.47
C THR A 189 1.74 9.70 13.90
N SER A 190 2.76 8.86 13.74
CA SER A 190 2.73 7.45 14.16
C SER A 190 4.00 7.10 14.91
N THR A 191 3.82 6.67 16.15
CA THR A 191 4.89 6.21 17.06
C THR A 191 5.13 4.70 16.98
N THR A 192 4.51 3.98 16.02
CA THR A 192 4.57 2.52 15.99
C THR A 192 5.72 2.04 15.10
N PRO A 193 6.76 1.36 15.66
CA PRO A 193 7.86 0.77 14.90
C PRO A 193 7.42 -0.38 13.97
N SER A 194 6.19 -0.87 14.11
CA SER A 194 5.66 -2.07 13.43
C SER A 194 5.40 -1.94 11.93
N GLY A 195 5.76 -0.82 11.30
CA GLY A 195 5.56 -0.58 9.87
C GLY A 195 6.86 -0.43 9.06
N ILE A 196 8.03 -0.67 9.63
CA ILE A 196 9.31 -0.52 8.91
C ILE A 196 9.55 -1.74 8.02
N SER A 197 9.81 -1.49 6.74
CA SER A 197 10.18 -2.53 5.78
C SER A 197 11.66 -2.83 5.87
N ARG A 198 12.03 -3.81 6.73
CA ARG A 198 13.41 -4.19 7.00
C ARG A 198 14.18 -4.47 5.73
N GLY A 199 15.41 -3.96 5.64
CA GLY A 199 16.27 -4.05 4.48
C GLY A 199 15.94 -3.07 3.34
N TYR A 200 14.76 -2.44 3.35
CA TYR A 200 14.36 -1.45 2.33
C TYR A 200 14.22 -0.04 2.89
N ALA A 201 13.90 0.11 4.17
CA ALA A 201 13.71 1.40 4.81
C ALA A 201 15.05 2.11 5.04
N ALA A 202 15.10 3.40 4.77
CA ALA A 202 16.27 4.24 5.03
C ALA A 202 16.48 4.45 6.54
N ILE A 203 17.72 4.72 6.95
CA ILE A 203 18.13 4.79 8.36
C ILE A 203 17.30 5.80 9.16
N GLU A 204 16.88 6.91 8.57
CA GLU A 204 16.03 7.90 9.24
C GLU A 204 14.65 7.37 9.61
N GLN A 205 14.17 6.31 8.94
CA GLN A 205 12.90 5.66 9.25
C GLN A 205 12.96 4.78 10.51
N TYR A 206 14.18 4.41 10.95
CA TYR A 206 14.41 3.63 12.17
C TYR A 206 14.56 4.50 13.42
N ARG A 207 14.68 5.82 13.30
CA ARG A 207 14.90 6.70 14.45
C ARG A 207 13.69 6.71 15.38
N GLN A 208 13.93 6.37 16.64
CA GLN A 208 12.94 6.54 17.71
C GLN A 208 12.67 8.04 17.92
N GLY A 209 11.38 8.42 17.95
CA GLY A 209 10.97 9.84 18.01
C GLY A 209 10.83 10.51 16.64
N GLY A 210 11.10 9.78 15.55
CA GLY A 210 10.92 10.26 14.19
C GLY A 210 11.94 11.31 13.73
N VAL A 211 11.76 11.77 12.51
CA VAL A 211 12.45 12.94 11.94
C VAL A 211 11.39 14.01 11.63
N SER A 212 11.79 15.28 11.65
CA SER A 212 10.88 16.40 11.40
C SER A 212 10.24 16.38 10.00
N SER A 213 10.92 15.77 9.02
CA SER A 213 10.38 15.55 7.67
C SER A 213 11.17 14.46 6.95
N PHE A 214 10.51 13.72 6.05
CA PHE A 214 11.18 12.88 5.06
C PHE A 214 11.45 13.67 3.77
N THR A 215 12.49 13.28 3.09
CA THR A 215 12.90 13.88 1.83
C THR A 215 12.84 12.85 0.70
N PRO A 216 12.87 13.26 -0.57
CA PRO A 216 12.96 12.33 -1.69
C PRO A 216 14.06 11.28 -1.57
N GLN A 217 15.16 11.59 -0.87
CA GLN A 217 16.30 10.69 -0.67
C GLN A 217 15.91 9.42 0.08
N THR A 218 14.90 9.48 0.97
CA THR A 218 14.35 8.30 1.66
C THR A 218 13.81 7.27 0.68
N ASP A 219 13.04 7.71 -0.32
CA ASP A 219 12.52 6.82 -1.37
C ASP A 219 13.64 6.34 -2.31
N ILE A 220 14.65 7.18 -2.60
CA ILE A 220 15.78 6.81 -3.45
C ILE A 220 16.64 5.71 -2.78
N TYR A 221 16.84 5.78 -1.46
CA TYR A 221 17.48 4.69 -0.72
C TYR A 221 16.69 3.37 -0.90
N SER A 222 15.38 3.41 -0.68
CA SER A 222 14.50 2.25 -0.81
C SER A 222 14.48 1.69 -2.24
N LEU A 223 14.56 2.57 -3.25
CA LEU A 223 14.69 2.19 -4.65
C LEU A 223 16.01 1.46 -4.93
N GLY A 224 17.14 1.95 -4.38
CA GLY A 224 18.45 1.30 -4.46
C GLY A 224 18.45 -0.08 -3.78
N ALA A 225 17.85 -0.20 -2.59
CA ALA A 225 17.67 -1.45 -1.88
C ALA A 225 16.79 -2.44 -2.69
N THR A 226 15.77 -1.93 -3.37
CA THR A 226 14.93 -2.73 -4.29
C THR A 226 15.74 -3.24 -5.48
N LEU A 227 16.59 -2.41 -6.09
CA LEU A 227 17.48 -2.83 -7.18
C LEU A 227 18.46 -3.91 -6.72
N LEU A 228 19.06 -3.76 -5.53
CA LEU A 228 19.96 -4.79 -4.98
C LEU A 228 19.24 -6.12 -4.82
N TYR A 229 18.00 -6.11 -4.32
CA TYR A 229 17.18 -7.32 -4.25
C TYR A 229 16.93 -7.94 -5.64
N MET A 230 16.61 -7.13 -6.64
CA MET A 230 16.38 -7.62 -8.02
C MET A 230 17.60 -8.31 -8.58
N LEU A 231 18.80 -7.78 -8.33
CA LEU A 231 20.06 -8.29 -8.87
C LEU A 231 20.61 -9.48 -8.11
N THR A 232 20.22 -9.68 -6.85
CA THR A 232 20.81 -10.72 -5.99
C THR A 232 19.81 -11.79 -5.55
N GLY A 233 18.52 -11.50 -5.59
CA GLY A 233 17.47 -12.34 -5.00
C GLY A 233 17.44 -12.31 -3.46
N ASN A 234 18.34 -11.55 -2.82
CA ASN A 234 18.47 -11.48 -1.37
C ASN A 234 17.98 -10.15 -0.82
N VAL A 235 17.25 -10.19 0.30
CA VAL A 235 16.85 -8.98 1.00
C VAL A 235 18.09 -8.25 1.50
N PRO A 236 18.25 -6.94 1.24
CA PRO A 236 19.38 -6.17 1.73
C PRO A 236 19.47 -6.17 3.26
N PRO A 237 20.70 -6.04 3.83
CA PRO A 237 20.84 -5.87 5.28
C PRO A 237 20.14 -4.58 5.76
N GLU A 238 19.80 -4.53 7.02
CA GLU A 238 19.32 -3.29 7.65
C GLU A 238 20.47 -2.26 7.72
N PRO A 239 20.19 -0.96 7.55
CA PRO A 239 21.19 0.09 7.58
C PRO A 239 21.79 0.33 8.95
#